data_d06c8c206414b7df99772c71cec09572
#
_entry.id   d06c8c206414b7df99772c71cec09572
#
_cell.length_a   1.000
_cell.length_b   1.000
_cell.length_c   1.000
_cell.angle_alpha   90.00
_cell.angle_beta   90.00
_cell.angle_gamma   90.00
#
_symmetry.space_group_name_H-M   'P 1'
#
loop_
_entity.id
_entity.type
_entity.pdbx_description
1 polymer ?
#
loop_
_entity_poly.entity_id
_entity_poly.type
_entity_poly.pdbx_seq_one_letter_code
_entity_poly.pdbx_strand_id
1 'polypeptide(L)'
;AALSFREFTGKPIKFAGTGEKLDDFEPFHPDRMASRILGMGDVVSLVEKAAEAIDEKTALKLEERMKKGHFTLEDFLDQLRQIKKLGSLESIVEMLPGGGGAIKGSDLGKGEKEFRQMEAMICSMTPQERRTPVILNARRRRRIATGSGTTVAALNSLLKRFGEMQKMMKKMGKFQKMMAKMGGAGAMPGMGKLLGR
;
A
#
# COMPACT_ATOMS: atom_id res chain seq x y z
N ALA A 1 -31.70 -0.68 7.85
CA ALA A 1 -31.81 0.77 8.15
C ALA A 1 -32.07 1.59 6.88
N ALA A 2 -31.22 1.57 5.81
CA ALA A 2 -31.36 2.41 4.62
C ALA A 2 -32.69 2.20 3.86
N LEU A 3 -33.10 0.94 3.66
CA LEU A 3 -34.39 0.60 3.03
C LEU A 3 -35.58 1.09 3.86
N SER A 4 -35.54 0.85 5.17
CA SER A 4 -36.59 1.30 6.10
C SER A 4 -36.70 2.81 6.14
N PHE A 5 -35.57 3.52 6.12
CA PHE A 5 -35.54 4.99 6.06
C PHE A 5 -36.21 5.52 4.79
N ARG A 6 -35.84 4.96 3.64
CA ARG A 6 -36.41 5.35 2.35
C ARG A 6 -37.92 5.08 2.27
N GLU A 7 -38.38 3.90 2.73
CA GLU A 7 -39.78 3.50 2.74
C GLU A 7 -40.60 4.44 3.62
N PHE A 8 -40.10 4.75 4.82
CA PHE A 8 -40.83 5.58 5.78
C PHE A 8 -40.87 7.06 5.37
N THR A 9 -39.76 7.60 4.84
CA THR A 9 -39.64 9.04 4.54
C THR A 9 -40.01 9.39 3.11
N GLY A 10 -40.01 8.43 2.19
CA GLY A 10 -40.15 8.65 0.75
C GLY A 10 -38.99 9.46 0.14
N LYS A 11 -37.94 9.76 0.88
CA LYS A 11 -36.80 10.57 0.46
C LYS A 11 -35.59 9.72 0.15
N PRO A 12 -34.80 10.07 -0.90
CA PRO A 12 -33.54 9.38 -1.17
C PRO A 12 -32.48 9.77 -0.15
N ILE A 13 -31.66 8.80 0.24
CA ILE A 13 -30.45 9.06 1.02
C ILE A 13 -29.43 9.71 0.09
N LYS A 14 -28.87 10.85 0.47
CA LYS A 14 -27.89 11.60 -0.34
C LYS A 14 -26.47 11.34 0.09
N PHE A 15 -26.24 11.24 1.40
CA PHE A 15 -24.93 11.09 2.01
C PHE A 15 -24.97 10.03 3.10
N ALA A 16 -23.82 9.43 3.39
CA ALA A 16 -23.62 8.52 4.49
C ALA A 16 -22.32 8.88 5.23
N GLY A 17 -22.35 8.83 6.55
CA GLY A 17 -21.16 8.87 7.39
C GLY A 17 -20.64 7.44 7.57
N THR A 18 -19.42 7.17 7.15
CA THR A 18 -18.75 5.86 7.27
C THR A 18 -17.72 5.82 8.39
N GLY A 19 -17.49 6.97 9.05
CA GLY A 19 -16.58 7.14 10.17
C GLY A 19 -16.83 8.47 10.90
N GLU A 20 -15.87 8.90 11.72
CA GLU A 20 -16.00 10.09 12.57
C GLU A 20 -15.30 11.35 12.01
N LYS A 21 -14.56 11.23 10.93
CA LYS A 21 -13.87 12.35 10.30
C LYS A 21 -14.72 12.98 9.20
N LEU A 22 -14.40 14.23 8.83
CA LEU A 22 -15.08 14.91 7.72
C LEU A 22 -14.90 14.17 6.39
N ASP A 23 -13.76 13.57 6.17
CA ASP A 23 -13.45 12.79 4.97
C ASP A 23 -14.23 11.46 4.90
N ASP A 24 -14.84 11.04 6.01
CA ASP A 24 -15.70 9.85 6.10
C ASP A 24 -17.18 10.17 5.77
N PHE A 25 -17.48 11.42 5.40
CA PHE A 25 -18.80 11.85 4.93
C PHE A 25 -18.82 11.84 3.41
N GLU A 26 -19.40 10.79 2.83
CA GLU A 26 -19.38 10.53 1.39
C GLU A 26 -20.79 10.46 0.77
N PRO A 27 -20.93 10.68 -0.55
CA PRO A 27 -22.20 10.45 -1.25
C PRO A 27 -22.67 9.00 -1.08
N PHE A 28 -24.00 8.82 -0.88
CA PHE A 28 -24.56 7.49 -0.71
C PHE A 28 -24.74 6.80 -2.06
N HIS A 29 -24.03 5.70 -2.25
CA HIS A 29 -24.13 4.83 -3.44
C HIS A 29 -24.80 3.50 -3.06
N PRO A 30 -26.08 3.29 -3.39
CA PRO A 30 -26.85 2.09 -3.02
C PRO A 30 -26.18 0.78 -3.45
N ASP A 31 -25.67 0.74 -4.68
CA ASP A 31 -25.05 -0.45 -5.27
C ASP A 31 -23.74 -0.84 -4.52
N ARG A 32 -22.93 0.16 -4.16
CA ARG A 32 -21.71 -0.05 -3.38
C ARG A 32 -22.03 -0.54 -1.97
N MET A 33 -23.06 0.03 -1.35
CA MET A 33 -23.52 -0.40 -0.03
C MET A 33 -24.05 -1.85 -0.05
N ALA A 34 -24.80 -2.21 -1.08
CA ALA A 34 -25.29 -3.57 -1.27
C ALA A 34 -24.10 -4.54 -1.47
N SER A 35 -23.11 -4.19 -2.28
CA SER A 35 -21.90 -5.00 -2.50
C SER A 35 -21.11 -5.21 -1.21
N ARG A 36 -20.96 -4.19 -0.37
CA ARG A 36 -20.33 -4.31 0.96
C ARG A 36 -21.08 -5.29 1.86
N ILE A 37 -22.41 -5.18 1.94
CA ILE A 37 -23.25 -6.07 2.76
C ILE A 37 -23.18 -7.52 2.27
N LEU A 38 -23.08 -7.75 0.97
CA LEU A 38 -22.95 -9.08 0.36
C LEU A 38 -21.52 -9.65 0.42
N GLY A 39 -20.57 -8.93 1.01
CA GLY A 39 -19.17 -9.37 1.10
C GLY A 39 -18.42 -9.34 -0.23
N MET A 40 -18.95 -8.69 -1.25
CA MET A 40 -18.32 -8.52 -2.56
C MET A 40 -17.24 -7.43 -2.57
N GLY A 41 -17.14 -6.66 -1.46
CA GLY A 41 -16.22 -5.52 -1.34
C GLY A 41 -16.72 -4.28 -2.10
N ASP A 42 -15.92 -3.22 -2.06
CA ASP A 42 -16.14 -1.97 -2.77
C ASP A 42 -14.88 -1.55 -3.52
N VAL A 43 -14.56 -2.32 -4.55
CA VAL A 43 -13.34 -2.10 -5.35
C VAL A 43 -13.36 -0.74 -6.05
N VAL A 44 -14.54 -0.22 -6.41
CA VAL A 44 -14.68 1.07 -7.10
C VAL A 44 -14.25 2.20 -6.19
N SER A 45 -14.76 2.25 -4.95
CA SER A 45 -14.35 3.24 -3.96
C SER A 45 -12.86 3.14 -3.63
N LEU A 46 -12.30 1.93 -3.59
CA LEU A 46 -10.87 1.74 -3.37
C LEU A 46 -10.04 2.33 -4.52
N VAL A 47 -10.45 2.09 -5.77
CA VAL A 47 -9.77 2.64 -6.95
C VAL A 47 -9.88 4.17 -7.00
N GLU A 48 -11.05 4.73 -6.69
CA GLU A 48 -11.26 6.19 -6.62
C GLU A 48 -10.36 6.83 -5.56
N LYS A 49 -10.35 6.30 -4.32
CA LYS A 49 -9.46 6.76 -3.25
C LYS A 49 -7.98 6.61 -3.62
N ALA A 50 -7.61 5.52 -4.28
CA ALA A 50 -6.26 5.32 -4.77
C ALA A 50 -5.87 6.35 -5.83
N ALA A 51 -6.76 6.67 -6.77
CA ALA A 51 -6.53 7.68 -7.79
C ALA A 51 -6.36 9.09 -7.19
N GLU A 52 -7.16 9.44 -6.20
CA GLU A 52 -7.04 10.72 -5.48
C GLU A 52 -5.75 10.83 -4.66
N ALA A 53 -5.30 9.70 -4.07
CA ALA A 53 -4.08 9.68 -3.23
C ALA A 53 -2.78 9.70 -4.04
N ILE A 54 -2.81 9.33 -5.32
CA ILE A 54 -1.63 9.22 -6.17
C ILE A 54 -1.46 10.50 -6.99
N ASP A 55 -0.45 11.30 -6.65
CA ASP A 55 0.04 12.35 -7.55
C ASP A 55 0.77 11.68 -8.73
N GLU A 56 0.20 11.81 -9.93
CA GLU A 56 0.71 11.22 -11.18
C GLU A 56 2.20 11.54 -11.43
N LYS A 57 2.62 12.78 -11.14
CA LYS A 57 4.02 13.19 -11.28
C LYS A 57 4.94 12.45 -10.30
N THR A 58 4.46 12.19 -9.10
CA THR A 58 5.20 11.44 -8.07
C THR A 58 5.27 9.95 -8.44
N ALA A 59 4.20 9.39 -8.99
CA ALA A 59 4.16 8.01 -9.47
C ALA A 59 5.15 7.76 -10.60
N LEU A 60 5.20 8.64 -11.60
CA LEU A 60 6.15 8.54 -12.73
C LEU A 60 7.61 8.63 -12.26
N LYS A 61 7.94 9.58 -11.37
CA LYS A 61 9.28 9.68 -10.79
C LYS A 61 9.69 8.43 -10.01
N LEU A 62 8.76 7.86 -9.27
CA LEU A 62 8.99 6.63 -8.52
C LEU A 62 9.25 5.46 -9.47
N GLU A 63 8.43 5.31 -10.51
CA GLU A 63 8.60 4.27 -11.52
C GLU A 63 9.98 4.35 -12.20
N GLU A 64 10.43 5.56 -12.57
CA GLU A 64 11.77 5.76 -13.12
C GLU A 64 12.88 5.37 -12.14
N ARG A 65 12.76 5.76 -10.85
CA ARG A 65 13.73 5.38 -9.82
C ARG A 65 13.75 3.87 -9.60
N MET A 66 12.57 3.23 -9.59
CA MET A 66 12.46 1.79 -9.49
C MET A 66 13.11 1.08 -10.68
N LYS A 67 12.87 1.53 -11.92
CA LYS A 67 13.51 1.00 -13.14
C LYS A 67 15.03 1.16 -13.11
N LYS A 68 15.55 2.23 -12.52
CA LYS A 68 16.97 2.49 -12.33
C LYS A 68 17.57 1.73 -11.13
N GLY A 69 16.77 1.06 -10.32
CA GLY A 69 17.19 0.33 -9.12
C GLY A 69 17.64 1.23 -7.94
N HIS A 70 17.22 2.48 -7.97
CA HIS A 70 17.53 3.51 -6.95
C HIS A 70 16.37 3.74 -5.96
N PHE A 71 15.75 2.67 -5.48
CA PHE A 71 14.73 2.77 -4.45
C PHE A 71 15.37 2.99 -3.07
N THR A 72 15.00 4.06 -2.38
CA THR A 72 15.56 4.50 -1.11
C THR A 72 14.57 4.34 0.04
N LEU A 73 15.01 4.49 1.31
CA LEU A 73 14.10 4.55 2.46
C LEU A 73 13.24 5.83 2.43
N GLU A 74 13.65 6.87 1.74
CA GLU A 74 12.84 8.07 1.50
C GLU A 74 11.64 7.74 0.61
N ASP A 75 11.89 7.06 -0.51
CA ASP A 75 10.81 6.59 -1.41
C ASP A 75 9.88 5.60 -0.69
N PHE A 76 10.42 4.74 0.18
CA PHE A 76 9.62 3.83 1.00
C PHE A 76 8.74 4.56 2.01
N LEU A 77 9.25 5.62 2.65
CA LEU A 77 8.47 6.48 3.54
C LEU A 77 7.30 7.16 2.80
N ASP A 78 7.56 7.66 1.61
CA ASP A 78 6.52 8.28 0.78
C ASP A 78 5.42 7.27 0.41
N GLN A 79 5.80 6.02 0.10
CA GLN A 79 4.83 4.94 -0.13
C GLN A 79 3.99 4.64 1.12
N LEU A 80 4.62 4.54 2.31
CA LEU A 80 3.90 4.33 3.56
C LEU A 80 2.88 5.45 3.82
N ARG A 81 3.25 6.69 3.54
CA ARG A 81 2.37 7.85 3.68
C ARG A 81 1.22 7.85 2.67
N GLN A 82 1.47 7.43 1.43
CA GLN A 82 0.42 7.27 0.43
C GLN A 82 -0.59 6.21 0.84
N ILE A 83 -0.14 5.04 1.31
CA ILE A 83 -1.03 4.00 1.84
C ILE A 83 -1.88 4.55 2.99
N LYS A 84 -1.28 5.33 3.91
CA LYS A 84 -2.00 5.93 5.03
C LYS A 84 -3.07 6.95 4.61
N LYS A 85 -2.88 7.63 3.46
CA LYS A 85 -3.90 8.53 2.89
C LYS A 85 -5.12 7.78 2.37
N LEU A 86 -4.98 6.50 2.00
CA LEU A 86 -6.11 5.67 1.57
C LEU A 86 -7.08 5.32 2.72
N GLY A 87 -6.68 5.59 3.95
CA GLY A 87 -7.44 5.29 5.17
C GLY A 87 -6.72 4.30 6.09
N SER A 88 -7.45 3.76 7.07
CA SER A 88 -6.92 2.72 7.94
C SER A 88 -6.71 1.41 7.16
N LEU A 89 -5.77 0.57 7.61
CA LEU A 89 -5.60 -0.77 7.01
C LEU A 89 -6.88 -1.58 7.08
N GLU A 90 -7.67 -1.38 8.13
CA GLU A 90 -8.97 -2.02 8.32
C GLU A 90 -9.96 -1.63 7.22
N SER A 91 -10.12 -0.32 6.94
CA SER A 91 -11.01 0.16 5.88
C SER A 91 -10.57 -0.31 4.48
N ILE A 92 -9.26 -0.40 4.23
CA ILE A 92 -8.74 -0.93 2.95
C ILE A 92 -9.08 -2.42 2.81
N VAL A 93 -8.90 -3.20 3.87
CA VAL A 93 -9.22 -4.64 3.88
C VAL A 93 -10.71 -4.89 3.71
N GLU A 94 -11.56 -4.10 4.35
CA GLU A 94 -13.03 -4.19 4.20
C GLU A 94 -13.51 -3.90 2.78
N MET A 95 -12.79 -3.05 2.03
CA MET A 95 -13.09 -2.75 0.63
C MET A 95 -12.69 -3.87 -0.32
N LEU A 96 -11.84 -4.81 0.10
CA LEU A 96 -11.43 -5.94 -0.73
C LEU A 96 -12.48 -7.06 -0.71
N PRO A 97 -12.75 -7.72 -1.84
CA PRO A 97 -13.63 -8.88 -1.90
C PRO A 97 -13.18 -9.97 -0.94
N GLY A 98 -14.04 -10.40 -0.01
CA GLY A 98 -13.72 -11.41 1.00
C GLY A 98 -12.83 -10.93 2.15
N GLY A 99 -12.46 -9.64 2.19
CA GLY A 99 -11.55 -9.09 3.21
C GLY A 99 -12.13 -9.08 4.63
N GLY A 100 -13.44 -8.87 4.78
CA GLY A 100 -14.10 -8.77 6.08
C GLY A 100 -14.07 -10.05 6.95
N GLY A 101 -13.70 -11.20 6.39
CA GLY A 101 -13.58 -12.47 7.13
C GLY A 101 -12.17 -13.06 7.19
N ALA A 102 -11.27 -12.57 6.35
CA ALA A 102 -9.95 -13.19 6.14
C ALA A 102 -8.88 -12.77 7.16
N ILE A 103 -9.01 -11.58 7.76
CA ILE A 103 -8.02 -11.04 8.69
C ILE A 103 -8.72 -10.68 10.00
N LYS A 104 -8.29 -11.30 11.09
CA LYS A 104 -8.82 -10.98 12.43
C LYS A 104 -8.42 -9.55 12.82
N GLY A 105 -9.34 -8.77 13.40
CA GLY A 105 -9.10 -7.38 13.80
C GLY A 105 -7.86 -7.17 14.70
N SER A 106 -7.47 -8.19 15.49
CA SER A 106 -6.24 -8.17 16.29
C SER A 106 -4.96 -8.07 15.46
N ASP A 107 -4.96 -8.61 14.24
CA ASP A 107 -3.78 -8.60 13.36
C ASP A 107 -3.70 -7.31 12.54
N LEU A 108 -4.83 -6.68 12.25
CA LEU A 108 -4.90 -5.35 11.64
C LEU A 108 -4.34 -4.27 12.56
N GLY A 109 -4.71 -4.28 13.85
CA GLY A 109 -4.15 -3.37 14.84
C GLY A 109 -2.63 -3.53 15.04
N LYS A 110 -2.12 -4.76 14.95
CA LYS A 110 -0.65 -5.01 14.94
C LYS A 110 0.00 -4.42 13.69
N GLY A 111 -0.62 -4.60 12.52
CA GLY A 111 -0.16 -4.03 11.25
C GLY A 111 -0.05 -2.50 11.31
N GLU A 112 -1.06 -1.80 11.79
CA GLU A 112 -1.01 -0.35 11.97
C GLU A 112 0.11 0.10 12.92
N LYS A 113 0.30 -0.62 14.02
CA LYS A 113 1.39 -0.34 14.96
C LYS A 113 2.75 -0.52 14.30
N GLU A 114 2.94 -1.59 13.52
CA GLU A 114 4.17 -1.80 12.76
C GLU A 114 4.40 -0.68 11.73
N PHE A 115 3.37 -0.24 11.02
CA PHE A 115 3.46 0.88 10.08
C PHE A 115 3.91 2.17 10.77
N ARG A 116 3.29 2.51 11.90
CA ARG A 116 3.69 3.69 12.70
C ARG A 116 5.14 3.60 13.19
N GLN A 117 5.57 2.42 13.62
CA GLN A 117 6.95 2.20 14.05
C GLN A 117 7.94 2.33 12.89
N MET A 118 7.62 1.79 11.71
CA MET A 118 8.45 1.94 10.51
C MET A 118 8.57 3.41 10.11
N GLU A 119 7.47 4.15 10.07
CA GLU A 119 7.48 5.59 9.79
C GLU A 119 8.34 6.35 10.81
N ALA A 120 8.17 6.10 12.12
CA ALA A 120 8.94 6.74 13.17
C ALA A 120 10.44 6.47 13.05
N MET A 121 10.84 5.22 12.76
CA MET A 121 12.24 4.85 12.54
C MET A 121 12.86 5.61 11.36
N ILE A 122 12.15 5.68 10.23
CA ILE A 122 12.65 6.36 9.04
C ILE A 122 12.68 7.88 9.27
N CYS A 123 11.67 8.45 9.93
CA CYS A 123 11.64 9.87 10.29
C CYS A 123 12.79 10.27 11.23
N SER A 124 13.23 9.36 12.11
CA SER A 124 14.41 9.57 13.00
C SER A 124 15.76 9.49 12.28
N MET A 125 15.78 9.08 11.02
CA MET A 125 16.98 9.08 10.18
C MET A 125 17.20 10.45 9.54
N THR A 126 18.46 10.82 9.33
CA THR A 126 18.83 11.97 8.51
C THR A 126 18.52 11.70 7.03
N PRO A 127 18.35 12.72 6.17
CA PRO A 127 18.13 12.51 4.72
C PRO A 127 19.24 11.65 4.08
N GLN A 128 20.50 11.82 4.50
CA GLN A 128 21.61 11.03 4.00
C GLN A 128 21.49 9.55 4.41
N GLU A 129 21.05 9.25 5.63
CA GLU A 129 20.87 7.89 6.13
C GLU A 129 19.70 7.18 5.42
N ARG A 130 18.64 7.92 5.05
CA ARG A 130 17.52 7.39 4.26
C ARG A 130 17.95 7.01 2.84
N ARG A 131 18.83 7.82 2.22
CA ARG A 131 19.32 7.59 0.85
C ARG A 131 20.39 6.52 0.80
N THR A 132 21.21 6.43 1.84
CA THR A 132 22.38 5.53 1.88
C THR A 132 22.42 4.75 3.21
N PRO A 133 21.57 3.73 3.39
CA PRO A 133 21.48 3.00 4.65
C PRO A 133 22.76 2.27 5.06
N VAL A 134 23.71 2.09 4.13
CA VAL A 134 25.02 1.45 4.41
C VAL A 134 25.86 2.23 5.44
N ILE A 135 25.63 3.55 5.58
CA ILE A 135 26.35 4.38 6.57
C ILE A 135 25.89 4.17 8.02
N LEU A 136 24.82 3.36 8.24
CA LEU A 136 24.23 3.12 9.56
C LEU A 136 25.10 2.20 10.41
N ASN A 137 26.04 2.79 11.15
CA ASN A 137 26.83 2.09 12.17
C ASN A 137 26.05 1.89 13.49
N ALA A 138 26.64 1.18 14.45
CA ALA A 138 25.99 0.86 15.72
C ALA A 138 25.54 2.10 16.52
N ARG A 139 26.32 3.19 16.49
CA ARG A 139 26.00 4.45 17.18
C ARG A 139 24.78 5.13 16.56
N ARG A 140 24.72 5.19 15.23
CA ARG A 140 23.58 5.75 14.48
C ARG A 140 22.33 4.93 14.69
N ARG A 141 22.43 3.59 14.66
CA ARG A 141 21.28 2.69 14.91
C ARG A 141 20.72 2.88 16.32
N ARG A 142 21.54 3.03 17.35
CA ARG A 142 21.07 3.33 18.71
C ARG A 142 20.34 4.67 18.78
N ARG A 143 20.90 5.73 18.19
CA ARG A 143 20.27 7.05 18.15
C ARG A 143 18.88 6.98 17.47
N ILE A 144 18.77 6.30 16.31
CA ILE A 144 17.51 6.15 15.57
C ILE A 144 16.49 5.35 16.40
N ALA A 145 16.91 4.23 17.00
CA ALA A 145 16.04 3.41 17.83
C ALA A 145 15.50 4.20 19.04
N THR A 146 16.37 4.95 19.74
CA THR A 146 15.96 5.80 20.86
C THR A 146 15.01 6.92 20.38
N GLY A 147 15.34 7.62 19.30
CA GLY A 147 14.55 8.74 18.77
C GLY A 147 13.18 8.31 18.21
N SER A 148 13.04 7.07 17.78
CA SER A 148 11.77 6.51 17.28
C SER A 148 10.97 5.76 18.36
N GLY A 149 11.44 5.66 19.58
CA GLY A 149 10.79 4.85 20.63
C GLY A 149 10.77 3.35 20.33
N THR A 150 11.73 2.87 19.51
CA THR A 150 11.81 1.46 19.08
C THR A 150 13.11 0.81 19.57
N THR A 151 13.34 -0.45 19.20
CA THR A 151 14.56 -1.17 19.53
C THR A 151 15.51 -1.24 18.34
N VAL A 152 16.81 -1.44 18.63
CA VAL A 152 17.82 -1.68 17.58
C VAL A 152 17.50 -2.96 16.78
N ALA A 153 16.88 -3.97 17.42
CA ALA A 153 16.45 -5.18 16.76
C ALA A 153 15.34 -4.90 15.74
N ALA A 154 14.34 -4.08 16.09
CA ALA A 154 13.29 -3.65 15.18
C ALA A 154 13.85 -2.89 13.98
N LEU A 155 14.78 -1.96 14.22
CA LEU A 155 15.47 -1.23 13.16
C LEU A 155 16.26 -2.16 12.23
N ASN A 156 16.97 -3.15 12.79
CA ASN A 156 17.69 -4.12 11.97
C ASN A 156 16.75 -4.97 11.11
N SER A 157 15.61 -5.36 11.64
CA SER A 157 14.57 -6.08 10.89
C SER A 157 14.02 -5.24 9.74
N LEU A 158 13.74 -3.94 9.97
CA LEU A 158 13.33 -3.01 8.92
C LEU A 158 14.38 -2.93 7.80
N LEU A 159 15.66 -2.73 8.16
CA LEU A 159 16.75 -2.61 7.19
C LEU A 159 16.96 -3.90 6.39
N LYS A 160 16.81 -5.06 7.04
CA LYS A 160 16.87 -6.38 6.38
C LYS A 160 15.74 -6.53 5.35
N ARG A 161 14.48 -6.33 5.76
CA ARG A 161 13.30 -6.40 4.86
C ARG A 161 13.44 -5.42 3.69
N PHE A 162 13.91 -4.20 3.96
CA PHE A 162 14.16 -3.20 2.93
C PHE A 162 15.23 -3.66 1.93
N GLY A 163 16.34 -4.22 2.40
CA GLY A 163 17.39 -4.76 1.54
C GLY A 163 16.94 -5.95 0.68
N GLU A 164 16.08 -6.82 1.21
CA GLU A 164 15.45 -7.93 0.48
C GLU A 164 14.53 -7.40 -0.63
N MET A 165 13.70 -6.40 -0.30
CA MET A 165 12.84 -5.73 -1.28
C MET A 165 13.65 -5.07 -2.41
N GLN A 166 14.72 -4.35 -2.09
CA GLN A 166 15.61 -3.75 -3.12
C GLN A 166 16.22 -4.83 -4.04
N LYS A 167 16.63 -5.97 -3.49
CA LYS A 167 17.16 -7.09 -4.28
C LYS A 167 16.10 -7.66 -5.23
N MET A 168 14.86 -7.81 -4.76
CA MET A 168 13.73 -8.30 -5.56
C MET A 168 13.43 -7.33 -6.70
N MET A 169 13.36 -6.03 -6.42
CA MET A 169 13.10 -4.99 -7.43
C MET A 169 14.20 -4.95 -8.50
N LYS A 170 15.47 -5.06 -8.10
CA LYS A 170 16.60 -5.15 -9.05
C LYS A 170 16.51 -6.38 -9.95
N LYS A 171 16.07 -7.52 -9.42
CA LYS A 171 15.84 -8.74 -10.22
C LYS A 171 14.70 -8.54 -11.22
N MET A 172 13.57 -7.95 -10.79
CA MET A 172 12.45 -7.64 -11.68
C MET A 172 12.85 -6.67 -12.79
N GLY A 173 13.57 -5.60 -12.47
CA GLY A 173 14.06 -4.63 -13.46
C GLY A 173 15.02 -5.27 -14.49
N LYS A 174 15.87 -6.21 -14.08
CA LYS A 174 16.71 -6.99 -15.01
C LYS A 174 15.87 -7.92 -15.90
N PHE A 175 14.86 -8.57 -15.32
CA PHE A 175 13.95 -9.46 -16.07
C PHE A 175 13.14 -8.69 -17.10
N GLN A 176 12.58 -7.52 -16.74
CA GLN A 176 11.88 -6.65 -17.69
C GLN A 176 12.79 -6.20 -18.85
N LYS A 177 14.04 -5.79 -18.56
CA LYS A 177 15.00 -5.41 -19.58
C LYS A 177 15.37 -6.58 -20.49
N MET A 178 15.44 -7.79 -19.96
CA MET A 178 15.69 -9.01 -20.73
C MET A 178 14.51 -9.35 -21.65
N MET A 179 13.28 -9.27 -21.14
CA MET A 179 12.05 -9.47 -21.92
C MET A 179 11.89 -8.43 -23.01
N ALA A 180 12.21 -7.16 -22.73
CA ALA A 180 12.19 -6.08 -23.73
C ALA A 180 13.24 -6.28 -24.83
N LYS A 181 14.42 -6.84 -24.51
CA LYS A 181 15.46 -7.19 -25.51
C LYS A 181 15.12 -8.43 -26.36
N MET A 182 14.29 -9.34 -25.82
CA MET A 182 13.88 -10.56 -26.54
C MET A 182 12.69 -10.33 -27.50
N GLY A 183 12.29 -9.07 -27.74
CA GLY A 183 11.17 -8.73 -28.64
C GLY A 183 9.83 -9.13 -28.05
N GLY A 184 9.01 -8.13 -27.70
CA GLY A 184 7.76 -8.30 -26.99
C GLY A 184 6.92 -9.50 -27.38
N ALA A 185 6.27 -10.09 -26.40
CA ALA A 185 5.08 -11.00 -26.45
C ALA A 185 5.00 -12.11 -27.49
N GLY A 186 6.10 -12.50 -28.14
CA GLY A 186 6.05 -13.49 -29.23
C GLY A 186 7.00 -14.71 -29.11
N ALA A 187 7.88 -14.76 -28.14
CA ALA A 187 8.87 -15.83 -28.04
C ALA A 187 8.85 -16.51 -26.67
N MET A 188 7.79 -17.24 -26.37
CA MET A 188 7.89 -18.43 -25.52
C MET A 188 8.16 -19.62 -26.45
N PRO A 189 9.41 -20.13 -26.55
CA PRO A 189 9.66 -21.37 -27.26
C PRO A 189 9.10 -22.51 -26.43
N GLY A 190 7.92 -23.00 -26.80
CA GLY A 190 7.34 -24.18 -26.18
C GLY A 190 5.83 -24.27 -26.11
N MET A 191 5.06 -23.19 -26.28
CA MET A 191 3.60 -23.28 -26.13
C MET A 191 2.82 -23.48 -27.44
N GLY A 192 3.49 -23.46 -28.59
CA GLY A 192 2.87 -23.78 -29.89
C GLY A 192 2.63 -25.26 -30.13
N LYS A 193 3.14 -26.15 -29.28
CA LYS A 193 2.99 -27.61 -29.45
C LYS A 193 1.87 -28.25 -28.61
N LEU A 194 1.16 -27.48 -27.77
CA LEU A 194 0.12 -28.03 -26.89
C LEU A 194 -1.32 -27.68 -27.33
N LEU A 195 -1.49 -26.88 -28.39
CA LEU A 195 -2.82 -26.47 -28.89
C LEU A 195 -3.10 -26.94 -30.33
N GLY A 196 -2.31 -27.90 -30.83
CA GLY A 196 -2.49 -28.48 -32.14
C GLY A 196 -2.60 -30.01 -32.08
N ARG A 197 -3.74 -30.51 -31.56
CA ARG A 197 -4.37 -31.80 -31.97
C ARG A 197 -5.76 -31.88 -31.35
#